data_012120ba8413fd147c75d847106b33ae
#
_entry.id   012120ba8413fd147c75d847106b33ae
#
_cell.length_a   1.000
_cell.length_b   1.000
_cell.length_c   1.000
_cell.angle_alpha   90.00
_cell.angle_beta   90.00
_cell.angle_gamma   90.00
#
_symmetry.space_group_name_H-M   'P 1'
#
loop_
_entity.id
_entity.type
_entity.pdbx_description
1 polymer ?
#
loop_
_entity_poly.entity_id
_entity_poly.type
_entity_poly.pdbx_seq_one_letter_code
_entity_poly.pdbx_strand_id
1 'polypeptide(L)'
;MLLRLQRYNITLVYKKGKELFLADTLSRAPLTTTGTETDDLQVMTLLSISDMRLEQLKKATACDSAMQQLTDVISRGWPSHINNAPPKAHPYFAFRDELVLDRGIILKGHKAIIPKSLRAEYIQILHEGHPGIEATKRRARDVVYWPSMCLDIEQSVSGCTVCNATKAHQQKEPLKSYPPPSLPWEHIGVDLFHWNGMDYLALGDSYSGWFDFASLDNTCASTVIEVLKRQFSIHGIPRIVISDNARQFDCFAFKQFAQSWGFQHTTSSPHFPQSNGLAESSVKRAKQLLEKTKRDGSDLYRNLLNIRNVPTNPQLGSPSQRLMSRRLRTTIPTPTPLLKPAIYTRVTAQLRKRQQQQKSSYDKSAKPLRPLTPGQVVRLQSPKGHDQLGIVQKHSRNPRSYIVNAQGTLYRRNRRHLLPVPEPPPQQQHSPDFYLPPQDPLPQPAIPHAPPPQPVLTRSGRISKPNPKFT
;
A
#
# COMPACT_ATOMS: atom_id res chain seq x y z
N MET A 1 38.24 1.07 -34.01
CA MET A 1 38.55 0.63 -35.38
C MET A 1 37.32 0.59 -36.28
N LEU A 2 36.24 -0.06 -35.92
CA LEU A 2 34.99 -0.15 -36.71
C LEU A 2 34.36 1.21 -37.10
N LEU A 3 34.36 2.22 -36.23
CA LEU A 3 33.85 3.56 -36.52
C LEU A 3 34.63 4.32 -37.63
N ARG A 4 35.90 4.00 -37.83
CA ARG A 4 36.69 4.59 -38.92
C ARG A 4 36.41 3.95 -40.27
N LEU A 5 35.90 2.71 -40.29
CA LEU A 5 35.58 1.96 -41.50
C LEU A 5 34.18 2.30 -42.08
N GLN A 6 33.29 2.94 -41.28
CA GLN A 6 31.96 3.35 -41.74
C GLN A 6 31.96 4.37 -42.89
N ARG A 7 33.07 5.02 -43.17
CA ARG A 7 33.21 5.98 -44.30
C ARG A 7 33.47 5.31 -45.65
N TYR A 8 33.69 3.99 -45.65
CA TYR A 8 34.05 3.23 -46.83
C TYR A 8 32.98 2.18 -47.10
N ASN A 9 32.62 2.02 -48.38
CA ASN A 9 31.73 0.93 -48.79
C ASN A 9 32.56 -0.36 -48.85
N ILE A 10 32.58 -1.12 -47.76
CA ILE A 10 33.46 -2.28 -47.59
C ILE A 10 32.68 -3.55 -47.78
N THR A 11 33.11 -4.39 -48.71
CA THR A 11 32.61 -5.75 -48.86
C THR A 11 33.51 -6.71 -48.09
N LEU A 12 33.02 -7.32 -47.03
CA LEU A 12 33.77 -8.31 -46.24
C LEU A 12 33.70 -9.68 -46.93
N VAL A 13 34.90 -10.15 -47.33
CA VAL A 13 35.02 -11.52 -47.89
C VAL A 13 35.81 -12.36 -46.89
N TYR A 14 35.23 -13.46 -46.44
CA TYR A 14 35.95 -14.42 -45.59
C TYR A 14 36.99 -15.17 -46.39
N LYS A 15 38.27 -15.13 -45.91
CA LYS A 15 39.36 -15.98 -46.39
C LYS A 15 39.90 -16.82 -45.24
N LYS A 16 40.25 -18.09 -45.53
CA LYS A 16 40.90 -18.94 -44.52
C LYS A 16 42.26 -18.36 -44.13
N GLY A 17 42.62 -18.42 -42.83
CA GLY A 17 43.87 -17.82 -42.32
C GLY A 17 45.14 -18.20 -43.08
N LYS A 18 45.19 -19.40 -43.68
CA LYS A 18 46.29 -19.87 -44.57
C LYS A 18 46.43 -19.10 -45.89
N GLU A 19 45.42 -18.34 -46.27
CA GLU A 19 45.38 -17.54 -47.50
C GLU A 19 45.61 -16.04 -47.25
N LEU A 20 45.79 -15.64 -45.98
CA LEU A 20 46.00 -14.25 -45.54
C LEU A 20 47.50 -13.94 -45.31
N PHE A 21 48.37 -14.31 -46.26
CA PHE A 21 49.81 -14.22 -46.15
C PHE A 21 50.30 -12.82 -45.71
N LEU A 22 49.74 -11.74 -46.24
CA LEU A 22 50.10 -10.37 -45.91
C LEU A 22 49.76 -10.00 -44.47
N ALA A 23 48.53 -10.34 -43.99
CA ALA A 23 48.13 -10.03 -42.66
C ALA A 23 48.88 -10.87 -41.61
N ASP A 24 49.20 -12.13 -41.93
CA ASP A 24 49.98 -13.03 -41.07
C ASP A 24 51.44 -12.56 -40.96
N THR A 25 52.01 -12.16 -42.08
CA THR A 25 53.41 -11.60 -42.14
C THR A 25 53.51 -10.29 -41.37
N LEU A 26 52.52 -9.37 -41.54
CA LEU A 26 52.52 -8.10 -40.84
C LEU A 26 52.25 -8.25 -39.31
N SER A 27 51.57 -9.26 -38.94
CA SER A 27 51.32 -9.56 -37.50
C SER A 27 52.54 -10.16 -36.80
N ARG A 28 53.42 -10.80 -37.55
CA ARG A 28 54.68 -11.45 -37.06
C ARG A 28 55.96 -10.66 -37.29
N ALA A 29 55.92 -9.60 -38.05
CA ALA A 29 57.05 -8.70 -38.30
C ALA A 29 56.79 -7.34 -37.66
N PRO A 30 57.03 -7.16 -36.36
CA PRO A 30 56.97 -5.83 -35.76
C PRO A 30 58.04 -4.98 -36.37
N LEU A 31 57.71 -3.78 -36.86
CA LEU A 31 58.69 -2.76 -37.23
C LEU A 31 59.54 -2.46 -35.99
N THR A 32 60.83 -2.80 -36.03
CA THR A 32 61.79 -2.27 -35.09
C THR A 32 61.98 -0.79 -35.41
N THR A 33 61.19 0.04 -34.73
CA THR A 33 61.42 1.49 -34.75
C THR A 33 62.67 1.82 -33.94
N THR A 34 63.83 1.91 -34.67
CA THR A 34 64.95 2.68 -34.20
C THR A 34 64.66 4.14 -34.50
N GLY A 35 64.28 4.87 -33.49
CA GLY A 35 63.99 6.29 -33.63
C GLY A 35 63.20 6.82 -32.48
N THR A 36 63.89 7.51 -31.63
CA THR A 36 63.35 8.42 -30.62
C THR A 36 62.33 9.38 -31.21
N GLU A 37 61.12 8.96 -31.21
CA GLU A 37 59.92 9.81 -30.98
C GLU A 37 59.02 9.00 -30.09
N THR A 38 59.04 9.31 -28.79
CA THR A 38 57.99 9.00 -27.87
C THR A 38 56.74 9.74 -28.37
N ASP A 39 56.09 9.16 -29.40
CA ASP A 39 54.67 9.37 -29.53
C ASP A 39 54.08 8.86 -28.21
N ASP A 40 54.02 9.76 -27.25
CA ASP A 40 53.13 9.67 -26.13
C ASP A 40 51.77 9.50 -26.75
N LEU A 41 51.40 8.24 -27.03
CA LEU A 41 50.02 7.82 -27.06
C LEU A 41 49.49 8.24 -25.69
N GLN A 42 49.04 9.49 -25.59
CA GLN A 42 48.19 9.94 -24.48
C GLN A 42 47.07 8.94 -24.47
N VAL A 43 47.23 7.91 -23.62
CA VAL A 43 46.16 7.03 -23.22
C VAL A 43 45.14 8.01 -22.66
N MET A 44 44.17 8.38 -23.52
CA MET A 44 43.09 9.28 -23.14
C MET A 44 42.58 8.76 -21.82
N THR A 45 42.65 9.58 -20.82
CA THR A 45 42.23 9.25 -19.45
C THR A 45 40.86 8.59 -19.55
N LEU A 46 40.78 7.28 -19.32
CA LEU A 46 39.57 6.49 -19.46
C LEU A 46 38.49 6.96 -18.50
N LEU A 47 38.88 7.72 -17.47
CA LEU A 47 37.99 8.27 -16.47
C LEU A 47 37.97 9.80 -16.54
N SER A 48 36.80 10.37 -16.85
CA SER A 48 36.50 11.78 -16.66
C SER A 48 35.97 12.00 -15.24
N ILE A 49 36.89 12.38 -14.34
CA ILE A 49 36.58 12.62 -12.92
C ILE A 49 37.37 13.82 -12.43
N SER A 50 36.89 14.57 -11.45
CA SER A 50 37.65 15.69 -10.89
C SER A 50 38.94 15.21 -10.19
N ASP A 51 39.98 16.01 -10.26
CA ASP A 51 41.30 15.68 -9.70
C ASP A 51 41.24 15.36 -8.20
N MET A 52 40.40 16.09 -7.46
CA MET A 52 40.20 15.84 -6.04
C MET A 52 39.60 14.42 -5.76
N ARG A 53 38.62 14.01 -6.54
CA ARG A 53 38.05 12.66 -6.43
C ARG A 53 38.96 11.57 -6.92
N LEU A 54 39.77 11.88 -7.94
CA LEU A 54 40.81 10.99 -8.44
C LEU A 54 41.82 10.69 -7.32
N GLU A 55 42.33 11.72 -6.65
CA GLU A 55 43.27 11.58 -5.53
C GLU A 55 42.65 10.86 -4.32
N GLN A 56 41.37 11.11 -4.02
CA GLN A 56 40.66 10.37 -2.99
C GLN A 56 40.59 8.87 -3.32
N LEU A 57 40.27 8.52 -4.58
CA LEU A 57 40.17 7.14 -5.03
C LEU A 57 41.54 6.44 -4.99
N LYS A 58 42.64 7.12 -5.44
CA LYS A 58 44.01 6.62 -5.35
C LYS A 58 44.42 6.33 -3.90
N LYS A 59 44.20 7.28 -2.99
CA LYS A 59 44.52 7.10 -1.57
C LYS A 59 43.75 5.93 -0.96
N ALA A 60 42.45 5.84 -1.23
CA ALA A 60 41.64 4.74 -0.76
C ALA A 60 42.05 3.38 -1.35
N THR A 61 42.44 3.34 -2.62
CA THR A 61 42.98 2.13 -3.27
C THR A 61 44.29 1.69 -2.64
N ALA A 62 45.19 2.64 -2.36
CA ALA A 62 46.47 2.36 -1.71
C ALA A 62 46.32 1.89 -0.26
N CYS A 63 45.28 2.34 0.47
CA CYS A 63 45.01 1.95 1.86
C CYS A 63 44.23 0.65 1.99
N ASP A 64 43.53 0.18 0.96
CA ASP A 64 42.69 -1.03 0.99
C ASP A 64 43.54 -2.28 0.74
N SER A 65 43.63 -3.16 1.73
CA SER A 65 44.46 -4.37 1.64
C SER A 65 44.00 -5.35 0.55
N ALA A 66 42.75 -5.33 0.14
CA ALA A 66 42.24 -6.14 -0.97
C ALA A 66 42.71 -5.54 -2.32
N MET A 67 42.67 -4.21 -2.43
CA MET A 67 43.16 -3.50 -3.61
C MET A 67 44.66 -3.61 -3.75
N GLN A 68 45.44 -3.58 -2.66
CA GLN A 68 46.88 -3.82 -2.68
C GLN A 68 47.22 -5.20 -3.24
N GLN A 69 46.59 -6.27 -2.71
CA GLN A 69 46.79 -7.62 -3.24
C GLN A 69 46.38 -7.74 -4.72
N LEU A 70 45.31 -7.08 -5.10
CA LEU A 70 44.84 -7.07 -6.47
C LEU A 70 45.83 -6.35 -7.39
N THR A 71 46.39 -5.21 -6.94
CA THR A 71 47.43 -4.47 -7.65
C THR A 71 48.68 -5.32 -7.83
N ASP A 72 49.13 -6.02 -6.80
CA ASP A 72 50.28 -6.92 -6.86
C ASP A 72 50.09 -8.03 -7.88
N VAL A 73 48.90 -8.66 -7.90
CA VAL A 73 48.63 -9.73 -8.88
C VAL A 73 48.54 -9.20 -10.31
N ILE A 74 47.93 -8.02 -10.50
CA ILE A 74 47.88 -7.39 -11.84
C ILE A 74 49.31 -7.07 -12.34
N SER A 75 50.17 -6.54 -11.46
CA SER A 75 51.53 -6.14 -11.83
C SER A 75 52.49 -7.32 -12.06
N ARG A 76 52.33 -8.41 -11.26
CA ARG A 76 53.18 -9.60 -11.35
C ARG A 76 52.66 -10.66 -12.32
N GLY A 77 51.44 -10.55 -12.74
CA GLY A 77 50.72 -11.54 -13.55
C GLY A 77 49.85 -12.50 -12.73
N TRP A 78 48.73 -12.88 -13.33
CA TRP A 78 47.79 -13.79 -12.69
C TRP A 78 48.25 -15.25 -12.72
N PRO A 79 48.10 -16.00 -11.67
CA PRO A 79 48.38 -17.44 -11.68
C PRO A 79 47.36 -18.18 -12.57
N SER A 80 47.78 -19.34 -13.09
CA SER A 80 46.94 -20.16 -13.97
C SER A 80 45.66 -20.68 -13.28
N HIS A 81 45.70 -20.91 -11.97
CA HIS A 81 44.58 -21.42 -11.19
C HIS A 81 44.18 -20.46 -10.06
N ILE A 82 42.87 -20.33 -9.83
CA ILE A 82 42.31 -19.44 -8.82
C ILE A 82 42.82 -19.75 -7.39
N ASN A 83 43.07 -21.02 -7.10
CA ASN A 83 43.56 -21.45 -5.78
C ASN A 83 44.96 -20.91 -5.45
N ASN A 84 45.72 -20.53 -6.47
CA ASN A 84 47.06 -19.96 -6.31
C ASN A 84 47.03 -18.43 -6.22
N ALA A 85 45.87 -17.80 -6.43
CA ALA A 85 45.70 -16.37 -6.26
C ALA A 85 45.42 -16.02 -4.81
N PRO A 86 45.79 -14.83 -4.34
CA PRO A 86 45.40 -14.37 -2.99
C PRO A 86 43.89 -14.41 -2.80
N PRO A 87 43.38 -14.84 -1.63
CA PRO A 87 41.94 -15.01 -1.40
C PRO A 87 41.12 -13.76 -1.67
N LYS A 88 41.66 -12.57 -1.41
CA LYS A 88 40.97 -11.29 -1.68
C LYS A 88 40.91 -10.93 -3.18
N ALA A 89 41.72 -11.55 -4.01
CA ALA A 89 41.67 -11.40 -5.46
C ALA A 89 40.73 -12.39 -6.15
N HIS A 90 40.29 -13.47 -5.46
CA HIS A 90 39.38 -14.47 -6.02
C HIS A 90 38.11 -13.91 -6.69
N PRO A 91 37.40 -12.91 -6.12
CA PRO A 91 36.22 -12.35 -6.76
C PRO A 91 36.47 -11.68 -8.10
N TYR A 92 37.72 -11.38 -8.42
CA TYR A 92 38.15 -10.70 -9.64
C TYR A 92 38.74 -11.66 -10.68
N PHE A 93 39.03 -12.91 -10.31
CA PHE A 93 39.73 -13.88 -11.15
C PHE A 93 39.00 -14.18 -12.48
N ALA A 94 37.66 -14.21 -12.48
CA ALA A 94 36.86 -14.56 -13.65
C ALA A 94 37.01 -13.55 -14.83
N PHE A 95 37.40 -12.32 -14.52
CA PHE A 95 37.62 -11.26 -15.52
C PHE A 95 38.98 -10.57 -15.37
N ARG A 96 39.95 -11.34 -14.91
CA ARG A 96 41.33 -10.88 -14.70
C ARG A 96 41.98 -10.20 -15.92
N ASP A 97 41.60 -10.67 -17.10
CA ASP A 97 42.14 -10.15 -18.37
C ASP A 97 41.56 -8.77 -18.74
N GLU A 98 40.48 -8.35 -18.08
CA GLU A 98 39.85 -7.02 -18.21
C GLU A 98 40.42 -5.99 -17.22
N LEU A 99 41.27 -6.44 -16.28
CA LEU A 99 41.79 -5.59 -15.21
C LEU A 99 43.05 -4.88 -15.61
N VAL A 100 43.07 -3.57 -15.43
CA VAL A 100 44.20 -2.70 -15.75
C VAL A 100 44.49 -1.77 -14.58
N LEU A 101 45.76 -1.54 -14.28
CA LEU A 101 46.18 -0.52 -13.32
C LEU A 101 46.51 0.76 -14.10
N ASP A 102 45.73 1.83 -13.84
CA ASP A 102 45.97 3.16 -14.41
C ASP A 102 46.11 4.19 -13.28
N ARG A 103 47.26 4.90 -13.24
CA ARG A 103 47.57 5.99 -12.29
C ARG A 103 47.27 5.67 -10.84
N GLY A 104 47.45 4.42 -10.39
CA GLY A 104 47.18 3.98 -9.02
C GLY A 104 45.72 3.61 -8.75
N ILE A 105 44.88 3.50 -9.77
CA ILE A 105 43.49 3.03 -9.71
C ILE A 105 43.38 1.75 -10.53
N ILE A 106 42.57 0.81 -10.04
CA ILE A 106 42.30 -0.42 -10.78
C ILE A 106 41.00 -0.23 -11.58
N LEU A 107 41.10 -0.55 -12.87
CA LEU A 107 39.98 -0.50 -13.81
C LEU A 107 39.59 -1.91 -14.24
N LYS A 108 38.27 -2.12 -14.42
CA LYS A 108 37.71 -3.25 -15.14
C LYS A 108 37.17 -2.74 -16.48
N GLY A 109 37.97 -2.94 -17.55
CA GLY A 109 37.74 -2.26 -18.84
C GLY A 109 37.74 -0.74 -18.63
N HIS A 110 36.59 -0.09 -18.76
CA HIS A 110 36.42 1.37 -18.53
C HIS A 110 35.82 1.74 -17.17
N LYS A 111 35.57 0.76 -16.30
CA LYS A 111 34.87 0.95 -14.99
C LYS A 111 35.88 1.01 -13.87
N ALA A 112 35.78 2.02 -13.00
CA ALA A 112 36.60 2.09 -11.80
C ALA A 112 36.22 1.04 -10.78
N ILE A 113 37.20 0.31 -10.25
CA ILE A 113 36.99 -0.58 -9.10
C ILE A 113 37.02 0.27 -7.82
N ILE A 114 35.95 0.23 -7.05
CA ILE A 114 35.78 1.06 -5.86
C ILE A 114 36.23 0.30 -4.61
N PRO A 115 37.23 0.81 -3.85
CA PRO A 115 37.64 0.28 -2.56
C PRO A 115 36.52 0.27 -1.56
N LYS A 116 36.57 -0.65 -0.58
CA LYS A 116 35.50 -0.87 0.42
C LYS A 116 35.13 0.42 1.16
N SER A 117 36.09 1.26 1.50
CA SER A 117 35.87 2.51 2.25
C SER A 117 35.01 3.53 1.52
N LEU A 118 35.04 3.54 0.19
CA LEU A 118 34.31 4.53 -0.63
C LEU A 118 32.97 4.02 -1.18
N ARG A 119 32.64 2.73 -1.05
CA ARG A 119 31.42 2.15 -1.62
C ARG A 119 30.14 2.84 -1.14
N ALA A 120 30.04 3.15 0.15
CA ALA A 120 28.88 3.82 0.72
C ALA A 120 28.69 5.23 0.12
N GLU A 121 29.78 5.99 -0.03
CA GLU A 121 29.76 7.32 -0.67
C GLU A 121 29.34 7.22 -2.14
N TYR A 122 29.92 6.28 -2.89
CA TYR A 122 29.56 6.08 -4.31
C TYR A 122 28.11 5.64 -4.49
N ILE A 123 27.56 4.82 -3.58
CA ILE A 123 26.14 4.45 -3.62
C ILE A 123 25.27 5.70 -3.40
N GLN A 124 25.63 6.59 -2.47
CA GLN A 124 24.92 7.85 -2.25
C GLN A 124 24.90 8.72 -3.50
N ILE A 125 26.08 8.90 -4.16
CA ILE A 125 26.20 9.67 -5.40
C ILE A 125 25.38 9.04 -6.53
N LEU A 126 25.41 7.73 -6.66
CA LEU A 126 24.64 7.00 -7.66
C LEU A 126 23.13 7.11 -7.43
N HIS A 127 22.73 7.32 -6.17
CA HIS A 127 21.33 7.48 -5.76
C HIS A 127 20.89 8.95 -5.65
N GLU A 128 21.74 9.91 -5.90
CA GLU A 128 21.37 11.33 -6.00
C GLU A 128 20.24 11.53 -7.00
N GLY A 129 19.22 12.30 -6.62
CA GLY A 129 17.97 12.43 -7.38
C GLY A 129 16.98 11.29 -7.16
N HIS A 130 17.29 10.36 -6.24
CA HIS A 130 16.43 9.25 -5.84
C HIS A 130 15.91 8.35 -6.97
N PRO A 131 16.75 7.94 -7.93
CA PRO A 131 16.35 6.97 -8.94
C PRO A 131 16.02 5.62 -8.27
N GLY A 132 15.11 4.87 -8.88
CA GLY A 132 14.72 3.55 -8.37
C GLY A 132 15.90 2.55 -8.43
N ILE A 133 15.77 1.42 -7.71
CA ILE A 133 16.82 0.39 -7.56
C ILE A 133 17.44 0.00 -8.91
N GLU A 134 16.62 -0.33 -9.90
CA GLU A 134 17.13 -0.78 -11.21
C GLU A 134 17.79 0.34 -12.02
N ALA A 135 17.34 1.59 -11.88
CA ALA A 135 17.99 2.73 -12.52
C ALA A 135 19.35 3.00 -11.88
N THR A 136 19.45 2.95 -10.55
CA THR A 136 20.73 3.07 -9.81
C THR A 136 21.69 1.95 -10.18
N LYS A 137 21.24 0.70 -10.26
CA LYS A 137 22.05 -0.45 -10.69
C LYS A 137 22.56 -0.29 -12.12
N ARG A 138 21.72 0.19 -13.05
CA ARG A 138 22.15 0.45 -14.44
C ARG A 138 23.25 1.51 -14.48
N ARG A 139 23.01 2.65 -13.85
CA ARG A 139 24.02 3.72 -13.77
C ARG A 139 25.33 3.23 -13.17
N ALA A 140 25.29 2.42 -12.12
CA ALA A 140 26.48 1.85 -11.50
C ALA A 140 27.24 0.91 -12.45
N ARG A 141 26.52 0.01 -13.14
CA ARG A 141 27.13 -0.95 -14.07
C ARG A 141 27.90 -0.31 -15.21
N ASP A 142 27.57 0.92 -15.56
CA ASP A 142 28.22 1.63 -16.65
C ASP A 142 29.56 2.26 -16.23
N VAL A 143 29.71 2.64 -14.96
CA VAL A 143 30.83 3.49 -14.52
C VAL A 143 31.73 2.92 -13.44
N VAL A 144 31.21 2.03 -12.57
CA VAL A 144 31.93 1.48 -11.42
C VAL A 144 31.74 -0.02 -11.29
N TYR A 145 32.65 -0.63 -10.51
CA TYR A 145 32.52 -2.05 -10.16
C TYR A 145 33.06 -2.35 -8.76
N TRP A 146 32.42 -3.25 -8.05
CA TRP A 146 32.93 -4.00 -6.90
C TRP A 146 32.14 -5.29 -6.73
N PRO A 147 32.69 -6.33 -6.08
CA PRO A 147 31.95 -7.57 -5.80
C PRO A 147 30.68 -7.30 -4.99
N SER A 148 29.55 -7.91 -5.38
CA SER A 148 28.23 -7.73 -4.76
C SER A 148 27.60 -6.34 -4.88
N MET A 149 28.11 -5.48 -5.77
CA MET A 149 27.62 -4.10 -5.99
C MET A 149 26.09 -3.99 -6.11
N CYS A 150 25.49 -4.89 -6.88
CA CYS A 150 24.04 -4.87 -7.08
C CYS A 150 23.26 -5.13 -5.80
N LEU A 151 23.78 -5.97 -4.89
CA LEU A 151 23.18 -6.26 -3.59
C LEU A 151 23.31 -5.06 -2.65
N ASP A 152 24.52 -4.46 -2.59
CA ASP A 152 24.77 -3.31 -1.73
C ASP A 152 23.88 -2.12 -2.13
N ILE A 153 23.73 -1.86 -3.44
CA ILE A 153 22.83 -0.84 -3.97
C ILE A 153 21.39 -1.14 -3.59
N GLU A 154 20.93 -2.39 -3.75
CA GLU A 154 19.57 -2.79 -3.41
C GLU A 154 19.27 -2.59 -1.92
N GLN A 155 20.17 -2.99 -1.05
CA GLN A 155 20.04 -2.79 0.40
C GLN A 155 19.98 -1.29 0.74
N SER A 156 20.87 -0.49 0.22
CA SER A 156 20.93 0.94 0.50
C SER A 156 19.70 1.68 0.00
N VAL A 157 19.30 1.47 -1.27
CA VAL A 157 18.15 2.15 -1.86
C VAL A 157 16.83 1.69 -1.25
N SER A 158 16.71 0.41 -0.88
CA SER A 158 15.51 -0.10 -0.19
C SER A 158 15.34 0.50 1.21
N GLY A 159 16.43 0.91 1.87
CA GLY A 159 16.44 1.61 3.15
C GLY A 159 16.23 3.13 3.04
N CYS A 160 16.20 3.70 1.83
CA CYS A 160 16.06 5.14 1.67
C CYS A 160 14.68 5.64 2.13
N THR A 161 14.67 6.49 3.15
CA THR A 161 13.45 7.01 3.76
C THR A 161 12.62 7.86 2.81
N VAL A 162 13.30 8.68 1.97
CA VAL A 162 12.66 9.55 0.96
C VAL A 162 11.97 8.70 -0.11
N CYS A 163 12.69 7.73 -0.69
CA CYS A 163 12.11 6.81 -1.68
C CYS A 163 10.93 6.02 -1.11
N ASN A 164 11.02 5.54 0.12
CA ASN A 164 9.96 4.78 0.76
C ASN A 164 8.74 5.64 1.09
N ALA A 165 8.95 6.89 1.51
CA ALA A 165 7.86 7.83 1.80
C ALA A 165 7.09 8.23 0.54
N THR A 166 7.77 8.39 -0.60
CA THR A 166 7.19 8.82 -1.88
C THR A 166 6.75 7.67 -2.78
N LYS A 167 6.95 6.43 -2.34
CA LYS A 167 6.64 5.25 -3.14
C LYS A 167 5.17 5.20 -3.54
N ALA A 168 4.91 4.88 -4.79
CA ALA A 168 3.58 4.70 -5.33
C ALA A 168 2.77 3.61 -4.58
N HIS A 169 1.46 3.60 -4.79
CA HIS A 169 0.59 2.58 -4.22
C HIS A 169 1.11 1.16 -4.53
N GLN A 170 1.00 0.29 -3.55
CA GLN A 170 1.34 -1.12 -3.76
C GLN A 170 0.42 -1.76 -4.81
N GLN A 171 0.91 -2.82 -5.42
CA GLN A 171 0.15 -3.60 -6.41
C GLN A 171 -1.20 -4.08 -5.86
N LYS A 172 -2.14 -4.28 -6.77
CA LYS A 172 -3.44 -4.85 -6.42
C LYS A 172 -3.28 -6.29 -5.94
N GLU A 173 -4.00 -6.65 -4.90
CA GLU A 173 -4.15 -8.04 -4.46
C GLU A 173 -5.37 -8.68 -5.12
N PRO A 174 -5.38 -10.00 -5.36
CA PRO A 174 -6.53 -10.71 -5.91
C PRO A 174 -7.82 -10.42 -5.14
N LEU A 175 -8.94 -10.27 -5.83
CA LEU A 175 -10.21 -9.91 -5.20
C LEU A 175 -10.68 -11.02 -4.25
N LYS A 176 -10.95 -10.67 -2.99
CA LYS A 176 -11.69 -11.51 -2.04
C LYS A 176 -13.15 -11.06 -2.02
N SER A 177 -14.01 -11.87 -2.60
CA SER A 177 -15.44 -11.60 -2.61
C SER A 177 -16.11 -12.31 -1.45
N TYR A 178 -17.13 -11.68 -0.85
CA TYR A 178 -18.02 -12.36 0.09
C TYR A 178 -18.85 -13.40 -0.68
N PRO A 179 -19.19 -14.54 -0.06
CA PRO A 179 -20.14 -15.47 -0.68
C PRO A 179 -21.43 -14.72 -1.00
N PRO A 180 -22.02 -14.91 -2.20
CA PRO A 180 -23.30 -14.29 -2.50
C PRO A 180 -24.37 -14.85 -1.59
N PRO A 181 -25.31 -13.99 -1.12
CA PRO A 181 -26.39 -14.43 -0.25
C PRO A 181 -27.29 -15.44 -0.95
N SER A 182 -27.99 -16.25 -0.15
CA SER A 182 -28.93 -17.26 -0.62
C SER A 182 -30.37 -16.74 -0.64
N LEU A 183 -30.68 -15.76 0.19
CA LEU A 183 -32.00 -15.19 0.39
C LEU A 183 -32.01 -13.67 0.13
N PRO A 184 -33.17 -13.13 -0.29
CA PRO A 184 -33.37 -11.69 -0.33
C PRO A 184 -33.22 -11.09 1.07
N TRP A 185 -32.64 -9.89 1.14
CA TRP A 185 -32.44 -9.14 2.38
C TRP A 185 -31.53 -9.82 3.42
N GLU A 186 -30.77 -10.85 3.00
CA GLU A 186 -29.86 -11.56 3.89
C GLU A 186 -28.60 -10.75 4.21
N HIS A 187 -28.02 -10.10 3.20
CA HIS A 187 -26.82 -9.25 3.33
C HIS A 187 -27.13 -7.85 2.81
N ILE A 188 -27.11 -6.86 3.68
CA ILE A 188 -27.29 -5.46 3.30
C ILE A 188 -26.01 -4.66 3.49
N GLY A 189 -25.71 -3.77 2.56
CA GLY A 189 -24.66 -2.76 2.68
C GLY A 189 -25.28 -1.43 3.05
N VAL A 190 -24.68 -0.71 3.99
CA VAL A 190 -25.13 0.62 4.43
C VAL A 190 -23.96 1.60 4.37
N ASP A 191 -24.25 2.85 3.99
CA ASP A 191 -23.27 3.93 3.89
C ASP A 191 -23.91 5.29 4.01
N LEU A 192 -23.16 6.25 4.52
CA LEU A 192 -23.60 7.64 4.66
C LEU A 192 -23.07 8.48 3.51
N PHE A 193 -23.85 9.40 3.01
CA PHE A 193 -23.40 10.32 2.00
C PHE A 193 -24.03 11.70 2.16
N HIS A 194 -23.27 12.72 1.77
CA HIS A 194 -23.74 14.09 1.71
C HIS A 194 -24.09 14.47 0.28
N TRP A 195 -25.22 15.13 0.08
CA TRP A 195 -25.63 15.68 -1.21
C TRP A 195 -26.51 16.91 -1.00
N ASN A 196 -26.15 18.00 -1.69
CA ASN A 196 -26.91 19.27 -1.73
C ASN A 196 -27.32 19.81 -0.34
N GLY A 197 -26.36 19.84 0.61
CA GLY A 197 -26.59 20.37 1.97
C GLY A 197 -27.31 19.42 2.93
N MET A 198 -27.66 18.21 2.49
CA MET A 198 -28.37 17.20 3.29
C MET A 198 -27.54 15.92 3.43
N ASP A 199 -27.63 15.28 4.57
CA ASP A 199 -27.04 13.97 4.82
C ASP A 199 -28.06 12.86 4.57
N TYR A 200 -27.59 11.74 4.06
CA TYR A 200 -28.42 10.60 3.71
C TYR A 200 -27.78 9.30 4.18
N LEU A 201 -28.62 8.34 4.56
CA LEU A 201 -28.25 6.93 4.69
C LEU A 201 -28.69 6.18 3.43
N ALA A 202 -27.75 5.54 2.74
CA ALA A 202 -28.03 4.60 1.66
C ALA A 202 -27.96 3.17 2.17
N LEU A 203 -28.85 2.32 1.65
CA LEU A 203 -28.80 0.87 1.87
C LEU A 203 -28.99 0.12 0.55
N GLY A 204 -28.38 -1.07 0.49
CA GLY A 204 -28.52 -1.94 -0.67
C GLY A 204 -28.53 -3.41 -0.27
N ASP A 205 -29.44 -4.18 -0.85
CA ASP A 205 -29.49 -5.62 -0.70
C ASP A 205 -28.64 -6.31 -1.77
N SER A 206 -27.70 -7.16 -1.34
CA SER A 206 -26.77 -7.84 -2.23
C SER A 206 -27.40 -8.96 -3.06
N TYR A 207 -28.52 -9.54 -2.63
CA TYR A 207 -29.23 -10.55 -3.40
C TYR A 207 -30.06 -9.94 -4.52
N SER A 208 -30.93 -9.00 -4.17
CA SER A 208 -31.87 -8.42 -5.13
C SER A 208 -31.29 -7.28 -5.95
N GLY A 209 -30.25 -6.58 -5.43
CA GLY A 209 -29.79 -5.32 -5.96
C GLY A 209 -30.77 -4.17 -5.69
N TRP A 210 -31.74 -4.39 -4.81
CA TRP A 210 -32.58 -3.33 -4.28
C TRP A 210 -31.74 -2.30 -3.57
N PHE A 211 -32.06 -1.05 -3.75
CA PHE A 211 -31.47 0.02 -2.96
C PHE A 211 -32.52 1.01 -2.49
N ASP A 212 -32.24 1.60 -1.36
CA ASP A 212 -33.02 2.66 -0.76
C ASP A 212 -32.10 3.72 -0.16
N PHE A 213 -32.64 4.88 0.13
CA PHE A 213 -31.94 5.92 0.87
C PHE A 213 -32.97 6.80 1.59
N ALA A 214 -32.57 7.34 2.73
CA ALA A 214 -33.36 8.25 3.54
C ALA A 214 -32.54 9.48 3.92
N SER A 215 -33.16 10.65 3.90
CA SER A 215 -32.56 11.85 4.46
C SER A 215 -32.42 11.73 5.97
N LEU A 216 -31.38 12.31 6.52
CA LEU A 216 -31.11 12.35 7.95
C LEU A 216 -31.08 13.81 8.41
N ASP A 217 -31.76 14.08 9.51
CA ASP A 217 -31.71 15.42 10.15
C ASP A 217 -30.32 15.66 10.78
N ASN A 218 -29.66 14.60 11.18
CA ASN A 218 -28.29 14.60 11.67
C ASN A 218 -27.65 13.21 11.48
N THR A 219 -26.31 13.15 11.53
CA THR A 219 -25.55 11.91 11.38
C THR A 219 -25.27 11.17 12.71
N CYS A 220 -26.07 11.40 13.76
CA CYS A 220 -25.94 10.67 15.02
C CYS A 220 -26.29 9.19 14.86
N ALA A 221 -25.67 8.35 15.67
CA ALA A 221 -25.95 6.91 15.65
C ALA A 221 -27.43 6.58 15.93
N SER A 222 -28.10 7.33 16.81
CA SER A 222 -29.52 7.17 17.11
C SER A 222 -30.41 7.35 15.88
N THR A 223 -30.15 8.40 15.08
CA THR A 223 -30.91 8.70 13.85
C THR A 223 -30.69 7.61 12.79
N VAL A 224 -29.45 7.18 12.62
CA VAL A 224 -29.11 6.08 11.71
C VAL A 224 -29.80 4.77 12.13
N ILE A 225 -29.79 4.45 13.42
CA ILE A 225 -30.46 3.26 13.99
C ILE A 225 -31.97 3.32 13.76
N GLU A 226 -32.59 4.47 13.93
CA GLU A 226 -34.02 4.63 13.73
C GLU A 226 -34.45 4.38 12.28
N VAL A 227 -33.66 4.93 11.30
CA VAL A 227 -33.93 4.66 9.89
C VAL A 227 -33.73 3.17 9.58
N LEU A 228 -32.70 2.51 10.15
CA LEU A 228 -32.51 1.07 9.95
C LEU A 228 -33.62 0.24 10.55
N LYS A 229 -34.12 0.57 11.76
CA LYS A 229 -35.25 -0.09 12.38
C LYS A 229 -36.52 -0.02 11.51
N ARG A 230 -36.78 1.15 10.93
CA ARG A 230 -37.87 1.34 9.98
C ARG A 230 -37.72 0.42 8.75
N GLN A 231 -36.53 0.30 8.19
CA GLN A 231 -36.29 -0.60 7.06
C GLN A 231 -36.44 -2.08 7.47
N PHE A 232 -35.92 -2.44 8.64
CA PHE A 232 -36.05 -3.83 9.16
C PHE A 232 -37.50 -4.21 9.51
N SER A 233 -38.31 -3.26 9.90
CA SER A 233 -39.76 -3.52 10.14
C SER A 233 -40.53 -3.81 8.84
N ILE A 234 -40.03 -3.33 7.69
CA ILE A 234 -40.66 -3.56 6.37
C ILE A 234 -40.16 -4.85 5.73
N HIS A 235 -38.86 -5.09 5.79
CA HIS A 235 -38.18 -6.14 5.01
C HIS A 235 -37.69 -7.34 5.85
N GLY A 236 -37.80 -7.25 7.18
CA GLY A 236 -37.22 -8.20 8.11
C GLY A 236 -35.82 -7.82 8.56
N ILE A 237 -35.30 -8.52 9.56
CA ILE A 237 -33.95 -8.31 10.09
C ILE A 237 -32.97 -9.04 9.19
N PRO A 238 -31.94 -8.36 8.63
CA PRO A 238 -30.91 -9.02 7.81
C PRO A 238 -29.99 -9.88 8.67
N ARG A 239 -29.37 -10.89 8.08
CA ARG A 239 -28.37 -11.68 8.80
C ARG A 239 -27.06 -10.90 8.98
N ILE A 240 -26.64 -10.14 7.97
CA ILE A 240 -25.39 -9.38 7.97
C ILE A 240 -25.64 -7.95 7.49
N VAL A 241 -25.17 -7.00 8.27
CA VAL A 241 -25.07 -5.59 7.89
C VAL A 241 -23.61 -5.23 7.67
N ILE A 242 -23.29 -4.72 6.49
CA ILE A 242 -21.93 -4.31 6.10
C ILE A 242 -21.90 -2.78 6.00
N SER A 243 -21.02 -2.13 6.78
CA SER A 243 -20.81 -0.69 6.72
C SER A 243 -19.32 -0.35 6.54
N ASP A 244 -19.03 0.91 6.34
CA ASP A 244 -17.70 1.44 6.56
C ASP A 244 -17.38 1.53 8.07
N ASN A 245 -16.23 2.14 8.43
CA ASN A 245 -15.80 2.30 9.81
C ASN A 245 -16.09 3.72 10.33
N ALA A 246 -17.17 4.36 9.87
CA ALA A 246 -17.59 5.66 10.38
C ALA A 246 -18.02 5.55 11.86
N ARG A 247 -17.85 6.63 12.61
CA ARG A 247 -18.11 6.67 14.06
C ARG A 247 -19.54 6.26 14.43
N GLN A 248 -20.50 6.53 13.57
CA GLN A 248 -21.91 6.17 13.74
C GLN A 248 -22.14 4.67 13.78
N PHE A 249 -21.33 3.91 13.04
CA PHE A 249 -21.40 2.44 12.99
C PHE A 249 -20.45 1.75 13.98
N ASP A 250 -19.34 2.41 14.38
CA ASP A 250 -18.38 1.85 15.36
C ASP A 250 -18.56 2.46 16.76
N CYS A 251 -19.77 2.58 17.23
CA CYS A 251 -20.10 3.05 18.57
C CYS A 251 -20.81 1.97 19.39
N PHE A 252 -20.88 2.18 20.70
CA PHE A 252 -21.56 1.27 21.63
C PHE A 252 -23.04 1.09 21.29
N ALA A 253 -23.74 2.19 20.99
CA ALA A 253 -25.18 2.16 20.66
C ALA A 253 -25.47 1.27 19.44
N PHE A 254 -24.64 1.33 18.39
CA PHE A 254 -24.83 0.49 17.20
C PHE A 254 -24.53 -0.99 17.48
N LYS A 255 -23.50 -1.27 18.31
CA LYS A 255 -23.17 -2.64 18.75
C LYS A 255 -24.32 -3.24 19.59
N GLN A 256 -24.90 -2.45 20.49
CA GLN A 256 -26.08 -2.84 21.28
C GLN A 256 -27.31 -3.09 20.39
N PHE A 257 -27.52 -2.24 19.38
CA PHE A 257 -28.59 -2.43 18.39
C PHE A 257 -28.41 -3.74 17.62
N ALA A 258 -27.17 -4.01 17.12
CA ALA A 258 -26.89 -5.26 16.42
C ALA A 258 -27.14 -6.50 17.29
N GLN A 259 -26.73 -6.44 18.56
CA GLN A 259 -26.97 -7.53 19.53
C GLN A 259 -28.43 -7.72 19.86
N SER A 260 -29.16 -6.64 20.15
CA SER A 260 -30.57 -6.70 20.53
C SER A 260 -31.50 -7.14 19.40
N TRP A 261 -31.14 -6.82 18.15
CA TRP A 261 -31.90 -7.21 16.96
C TRP A 261 -31.36 -8.49 16.29
N GLY A 262 -30.27 -9.08 16.79
CA GLY A 262 -29.78 -10.39 16.36
C GLY A 262 -29.14 -10.43 14.97
N PHE A 263 -28.55 -9.35 14.50
CA PHE A 263 -27.82 -9.34 13.24
C PHE A 263 -26.30 -9.18 13.44
N GLN A 264 -25.51 -9.69 12.50
CA GLN A 264 -24.06 -9.54 12.51
C GLN A 264 -23.67 -8.23 11.83
N HIS A 265 -22.99 -7.35 12.55
CA HIS A 265 -22.37 -6.15 11.97
C HIS A 265 -20.94 -6.42 11.54
N THR A 266 -20.60 -6.10 10.29
CA THR A 266 -19.25 -6.25 9.72
C THR A 266 -18.79 -4.92 9.14
N THR A 267 -17.66 -4.41 9.63
CA THR A 267 -17.09 -3.17 9.11
C THR A 267 -15.99 -3.45 8.09
N SER A 268 -15.95 -2.67 7.02
CA SER A 268 -14.85 -2.68 6.06
C SER A 268 -13.53 -2.19 6.68
N SER A 269 -12.39 -2.53 6.08
CA SER A 269 -11.12 -1.97 6.52
C SER A 269 -11.04 -0.48 6.16
N PRO A 270 -10.59 0.40 7.06
CA PRO A 270 -10.40 1.81 6.77
C PRO A 270 -9.56 2.03 5.51
N HIS A 271 -9.93 3.01 4.70
CA HIS A 271 -9.28 3.37 3.43
C HIS A 271 -9.23 2.26 2.38
N PHE A 272 -10.01 1.18 2.54
CA PHE A 272 -10.16 0.14 1.52
C PHE A 272 -11.65 0.02 1.09
N PRO A 273 -12.14 0.96 0.27
CA PRO A 273 -13.53 1.06 -0.14
C PRO A 273 -14.08 -0.22 -0.78
N GLN A 274 -13.24 -0.95 -1.51
CA GLN A 274 -13.64 -2.18 -2.22
C GLN A 274 -14.27 -3.26 -1.33
N SER A 275 -14.13 -3.17 -0.02
CA SER A 275 -14.77 -4.07 0.93
C SER A 275 -16.25 -3.75 1.19
N ASN A 276 -16.73 -2.53 0.85
CA ASN A 276 -18.12 -2.09 0.94
C ASN A 276 -18.71 -1.72 -0.43
N GLY A 277 -18.26 -2.37 -1.50
CA GLY A 277 -18.64 -2.03 -2.88
C GLY A 277 -20.15 -2.09 -3.17
N LEU A 278 -20.92 -2.80 -2.36
CA LEU A 278 -22.39 -2.81 -2.44
C LEU A 278 -22.99 -1.46 -1.98
N ALA A 279 -22.59 -0.98 -0.81
CA ALA A 279 -23.06 0.27 -0.27
C ALA A 279 -22.59 1.45 -1.12
N GLU A 280 -21.31 1.46 -1.55
CA GLU A 280 -20.78 2.46 -2.47
C GLU A 280 -21.56 2.51 -3.79
N SER A 281 -21.91 1.33 -4.34
CA SER A 281 -22.76 1.25 -5.54
C SER A 281 -24.14 1.84 -5.28
N SER A 282 -24.74 1.61 -4.11
CA SER A 282 -26.01 2.16 -3.71
C SER A 282 -25.96 3.67 -3.55
N VAL A 283 -24.91 4.20 -2.90
CA VAL A 283 -24.64 5.65 -2.81
C VAL A 283 -24.52 6.28 -4.18
N LYS A 284 -23.74 5.68 -5.08
CA LYS A 284 -23.57 6.19 -6.46
C LYS A 284 -24.90 6.27 -7.20
N ARG A 285 -25.72 5.21 -7.08
CA ARG A 285 -27.05 5.17 -7.70
C ARG A 285 -28.00 6.20 -7.09
N ALA A 286 -27.98 6.37 -5.77
CA ALA A 286 -28.77 7.37 -5.06
C ALA A 286 -28.39 8.81 -5.50
N LYS A 287 -27.09 9.15 -5.50
CA LYS A 287 -26.60 10.46 -5.98
C LYS A 287 -26.99 10.72 -7.42
N GLN A 288 -26.84 9.73 -8.31
CA GLN A 288 -27.24 9.87 -9.71
C GLN A 288 -28.74 10.09 -9.87
N LEU A 289 -29.56 9.41 -9.08
CA LEU A 289 -31.01 9.58 -9.10
C LEU A 289 -31.40 10.97 -8.61
N LEU A 290 -30.87 11.40 -7.46
CA LEU A 290 -31.10 12.73 -6.89
C LEU A 290 -30.70 13.85 -7.86
N GLU A 291 -29.52 13.72 -8.48
CA GLU A 291 -29.05 14.71 -9.46
C GLU A 291 -29.94 14.81 -10.70
N LYS A 292 -30.35 13.66 -11.27
CA LYS A 292 -31.22 13.62 -12.43
C LYS A 292 -32.61 14.20 -12.09
N THR A 293 -33.17 13.78 -10.97
CA THR A 293 -34.48 14.27 -10.49
C THR A 293 -34.48 15.77 -10.24
N LYS A 294 -33.35 16.31 -9.70
CA LYS A 294 -33.19 17.75 -9.52
C LYS A 294 -33.15 18.50 -10.84
N ARG A 295 -32.49 17.92 -11.86
CA ARG A 295 -32.33 18.55 -13.17
C ARG A 295 -33.61 18.58 -14.01
N ASP A 296 -34.38 17.49 -13.96
CA ASP A 296 -35.59 17.36 -14.79
C ASP A 296 -36.87 17.74 -14.02
N GLY A 297 -36.77 18.06 -12.72
CA GLY A 297 -37.90 18.44 -11.88
C GLY A 297 -38.90 17.30 -11.62
N SER A 298 -38.55 16.06 -11.92
CA SER A 298 -39.45 14.91 -11.78
C SER A 298 -39.59 14.46 -10.32
N ASP A 299 -40.62 13.63 -10.05
CA ASP A 299 -40.86 13.08 -8.73
C ASP A 299 -39.84 11.98 -8.36
N LEU A 300 -39.11 12.22 -7.28
CA LEU A 300 -38.04 11.34 -6.78
C LEU A 300 -38.53 9.94 -6.48
N TYR A 301 -39.67 9.81 -5.80
CA TYR A 301 -40.19 8.52 -5.37
C TYR A 301 -40.74 7.72 -6.55
N ARG A 302 -41.32 8.39 -7.52
CA ARG A 302 -41.74 7.75 -8.78
C ARG A 302 -40.54 7.25 -9.56
N ASN A 303 -39.46 8.03 -9.63
CA ASN A 303 -38.24 7.62 -10.29
C ASN A 303 -37.56 6.43 -9.57
N LEU A 304 -37.55 6.44 -8.26
CA LEU A 304 -37.06 5.32 -7.44
C LEU A 304 -37.88 4.05 -7.66
N LEU A 305 -39.22 4.17 -7.69
CA LEU A 305 -40.12 3.07 -8.01
C LEU A 305 -39.85 2.48 -9.41
N ASN A 306 -39.68 3.34 -10.40
CA ASN A 306 -39.38 2.91 -11.76
C ASN A 306 -38.05 2.17 -11.87
N ILE A 307 -36.95 2.68 -11.27
CA ILE A 307 -35.64 2.05 -11.27
C ILE A 307 -35.68 0.66 -10.59
N ARG A 308 -36.45 0.51 -9.53
CA ARG A 308 -36.63 -0.78 -8.82
C ARG A 308 -37.32 -1.84 -9.69
N ASN A 309 -38.07 -1.44 -10.69
CA ASN A 309 -38.74 -2.30 -11.67
C ASN A 309 -37.92 -2.60 -12.93
N VAL A 310 -36.79 -1.92 -13.15
CA VAL A 310 -35.93 -2.16 -14.34
C VAL A 310 -35.23 -3.52 -14.21
N PRO A 311 -35.41 -4.46 -15.15
CA PRO A 311 -34.69 -5.72 -15.14
C PRO A 311 -33.18 -5.48 -15.27
N THR A 312 -32.39 -6.09 -14.41
CA THR A 312 -30.94 -5.98 -14.45
C THR A 312 -30.33 -6.72 -15.64
N ASN A 313 -30.93 -7.88 -15.96
CA ASN A 313 -30.73 -8.63 -17.17
C ASN A 313 -31.98 -9.55 -17.39
N PRO A 314 -32.12 -10.18 -18.56
CA PRO A 314 -33.27 -11.05 -18.85
C PRO A 314 -33.44 -12.22 -17.86
N GLN A 315 -32.36 -12.74 -17.34
CA GLN A 315 -32.37 -13.94 -16.46
C GLN A 315 -32.59 -13.61 -14.97
N LEU A 316 -32.22 -12.39 -14.53
CA LEU A 316 -32.31 -12.01 -13.12
C LEU A 316 -33.59 -11.24 -12.77
N GLY A 317 -34.33 -10.74 -13.76
CA GLY A 317 -35.44 -9.85 -13.52
C GLY A 317 -35.06 -8.53 -12.87
N SER A 318 -36.02 -7.82 -12.33
CA SER A 318 -35.83 -6.53 -11.64
C SER A 318 -35.49 -6.71 -10.16
N PRO A 319 -34.90 -5.69 -9.50
CA PRO A 319 -34.74 -5.68 -8.05
C PRO A 319 -36.03 -5.98 -7.27
N SER A 320 -37.15 -5.41 -7.68
CA SER A 320 -38.46 -5.68 -7.05
C SER A 320 -38.89 -7.15 -7.20
N GLN A 321 -38.67 -7.77 -8.36
CA GLN A 321 -38.99 -9.19 -8.56
C GLN A 321 -38.13 -10.10 -7.68
N ARG A 322 -36.88 -9.76 -7.45
CA ARG A 322 -35.98 -10.55 -6.60
C ARG A 322 -36.22 -10.36 -5.11
N LEU A 323 -36.64 -9.13 -4.67
CA LEU A 323 -36.92 -8.86 -3.26
C LEU A 323 -38.34 -9.23 -2.88
N MET A 324 -39.33 -8.82 -3.69
CA MET A 324 -40.78 -8.93 -3.37
C MET A 324 -41.48 -9.98 -4.21
N SER A 325 -40.73 -10.78 -4.97
CA SER A 325 -41.22 -11.85 -5.88
C SER A 325 -42.17 -11.36 -6.99
N ARG A 326 -42.37 -10.06 -7.19
CA ARG A 326 -43.24 -9.48 -8.22
C ARG A 326 -42.74 -8.14 -8.72
N ARG A 327 -43.20 -7.69 -9.88
CA ARG A 327 -43.09 -6.29 -10.27
C ARG A 327 -44.00 -5.42 -9.44
N LEU A 328 -43.58 -4.19 -9.21
CA LEU A 328 -44.43 -3.19 -8.57
C LEU A 328 -45.27 -2.49 -9.65
N ARG A 329 -46.53 -2.21 -9.37
CA ARG A 329 -47.38 -1.42 -10.24
C ARG A 329 -46.82 0.00 -10.36
N THR A 330 -46.71 0.49 -11.59
CA THR A 330 -46.27 1.86 -11.94
C THR A 330 -47.32 2.52 -12.79
N THR A 331 -47.03 3.71 -13.32
CA THR A 331 -47.87 4.41 -14.30
C THR A 331 -47.82 3.77 -15.70
N ILE A 332 -46.88 2.86 -15.94
CA ILE A 332 -46.77 2.13 -17.21
C ILE A 332 -47.71 0.92 -17.17
N PRO A 333 -48.50 0.68 -18.23
CA PRO A 333 -49.33 -0.52 -18.32
C PRO A 333 -48.50 -1.78 -18.13
N THR A 334 -48.84 -2.59 -17.16
CA THR A 334 -48.11 -3.81 -16.81
C THR A 334 -49.04 -5.02 -16.88
N PRO A 335 -48.67 -6.08 -17.63
CA PRO A 335 -49.46 -7.28 -17.68
C PRO A 335 -49.66 -7.93 -16.32
N THR A 336 -50.87 -8.34 -16.00
CA THR A 336 -51.22 -8.95 -14.70
C THR A 336 -50.32 -10.11 -14.28
N PRO A 337 -49.82 -10.99 -15.14
CA PRO A 337 -48.91 -12.06 -14.76
C PRO A 337 -47.61 -11.56 -14.10
N LEU A 338 -47.09 -10.38 -14.50
CA LEU A 338 -45.87 -9.79 -13.93
C LEU A 338 -46.10 -9.17 -12.54
N LEU A 339 -47.35 -8.87 -12.18
CA LEU A 339 -47.74 -8.36 -10.89
C LEU A 339 -48.02 -9.49 -9.89
N LYS A 340 -48.23 -10.72 -10.37
CA LYS A 340 -48.40 -11.90 -9.51
C LYS A 340 -47.06 -12.35 -8.94
N PRO A 341 -47.01 -12.91 -7.72
CA PRO A 341 -45.79 -13.47 -7.14
C PRO A 341 -45.17 -14.58 -8.01
N ALA A 342 -43.88 -14.49 -8.27
CA ALA A 342 -43.14 -15.50 -8.96
C ALA A 342 -41.69 -15.57 -8.39
N ILE A 343 -41.26 -16.75 -7.99
CA ILE A 343 -39.95 -16.96 -7.34
C ILE A 343 -38.86 -17.14 -8.42
N TYR A 344 -37.80 -16.33 -8.32
CA TYR A 344 -36.62 -16.45 -9.16
C TYR A 344 -35.61 -17.41 -8.53
N THR A 345 -35.55 -18.66 -9.01
CA THR A 345 -34.79 -19.76 -8.36
C THR A 345 -33.28 -19.76 -8.63
N ARG A 346 -32.82 -19.10 -9.69
CA ARG A 346 -31.39 -19.17 -10.15
C ARG A 346 -30.57 -17.93 -9.79
N VAL A 347 -31.06 -17.05 -8.91
CA VAL A 347 -30.42 -15.77 -8.61
C VAL A 347 -29.02 -15.96 -8.03
N THR A 348 -28.85 -16.78 -7.01
CA THR A 348 -27.55 -17.03 -6.37
C THR A 348 -26.51 -17.59 -7.36
N ALA A 349 -26.91 -18.50 -8.26
CA ALA A 349 -26.02 -19.05 -9.27
C ALA A 349 -25.55 -17.97 -10.26
N GLN A 350 -26.45 -17.09 -10.71
CA GLN A 350 -26.10 -15.97 -11.58
C GLN A 350 -25.24 -14.92 -10.88
N LEU A 351 -25.50 -14.64 -9.61
CA LEU A 351 -24.65 -13.76 -8.81
C LEU A 351 -23.23 -14.33 -8.66
N ARG A 352 -23.09 -15.64 -8.41
CA ARG A 352 -21.79 -16.34 -8.39
C ARG A 352 -21.06 -16.22 -9.73
N LYS A 353 -21.75 -16.46 -10.84
CA LYS A 353 -21.16 -16.34 -12.19
C LYS A 353 -20.65 -14.92 -12.45
N ARG A 354 -21.46 -13.91 -12.15
CA ARG A 354 -21.07 -12.50 -12.28
C ARG A 354 -19.88 -12.14 -11.39
N GLN A 355 -19.86 -12.62 -10.15
CA GLN A 355 -18.78 -12.41 -9.20
C GLN A 355 -17.47 -13.06 -9.68
N GLN A 356 -17.53 -14.27 -10.24
CA GLN A 356 -16.39 -14.96 -10.83
C GLN A 356 -15.84 -14.20 -12.04
N GLN A 357 -16.70 -13.70 -12.93
CA GLN A 357 -16.30 -12.89 -14.08
C GLN A 357 -15.62 -11.59 -13.62
N GLN A 358 -16.20 -10.90 -12.64
CA GLN A 358 -15.61 -9.69 -12.05
C GLN A 358 -14.23 -9.99 -11.42
N LYS A 359 -14.15 -11.10 -10.66
CA LYS A 359 -12.91 -11.54 -10.04
C LYS A 359 -11.85 -11.87 -11.09
N SER A 360 -12.18 -12.65 -12.10
CA SER A 360 -11.25 -13.01 -13.18
C SER A 360 -10.72 -11.79 -13.92
N SER A 361 -11.59 -10.82 -14.23
CA SER A 361 -11.17 -9.57 -14.86
C SER A 361 -10.28 -8.72 -13.95
N TYR A 362 -10.62 -8.61 -12.67
CA TYR A 362 -9.84 -7.85 -11.69
C TYR A 362 -8.47 -8.46 -11.42
N ASP A 363 -8.41 -9.79 -11.31
CA ASP A 363 -7.22 -10.53 -10.91
C ASP A 363 -6.15 -10.59 -12.02
N LYS A 364 -6.47 -10.26 -13.27
CA LYS A 364 -5.50 -10.20 -14.38
C LYS A 364 -4.26 -9.35 -14.08
N SER A 365 -4.44 -8.25 -13.34
CA SER A 365 -3.36 -7.33 -12.93
C SER A 365 -3.04 -7.40 -11.43
N ALA A 366 -3.57 -8.38 -10.72
CA ALA A 366 -3.40 -8.51 -9.28
C ALA A 366 -2.38 -9.59 -8.94
N LYS A 367 -1.55 -9.33 -7.93
CA LYS A 367 -0.60 -10.30 -7.38
C LYS A 367 -0.71 -10.32 -5.85
N PRO A 368 -0.61 -11.50 -5.22
CA PRO A 368 -0.66 -11.57 -3.76
C PRO A 368 0.55 -10.84 -3.15
N LEU A 369 0.30 -10.06 -2.12
CA LEU A 369 1.35 -9.47 -1.31
C LEU A 369 1.80 -10.48 -0.23
N ARG A 370 3.08 -10.51 0.08
CA ARG A 370 3.60 -11.36 1.17
C ARG A 370 2.92 -10.98 2.48
N PRO A 371 2.50 -11.95 3.30
CA PRO A 371 1.98 -11.67 4.64
C PRO A 371 3.00 -10.90 5.48
N LEU A 372 2.52 -10.09 6.40
CA LEU A 372 3.36 -9.40 7.38
C LEU A 372 3.39 -10.21 8.69
N THR A 373 4.54 -10.19 9.34
CA THR A 373 4.72 -10.82 10.65
C THR A 373 4.63 -9.78 11.78
N PRO A 374 4.16 -10.16 12.97
CA PRO A 374 4.26 -9.29 14.14
C PRO A 374 5.72 -8.85 14.39
N GLY A 375 5.89 -7.60 14.80
CA GLY A 375 7.21 -6.97 14.96
C GLY A 375 7.79 -6.35 13.68
N GLN A 376 7.23 -6.64 12.50
CA GLN A 376 7.74 -6.10 11.25
C GLN A 376 7.46 -4.60 11.14
N VAL A 377 8.49 -3.86 10.71
CA VAL A 377 8.38 -2.42 10.46
C VAL A 377 7.72 -2.17 9.11
N VAL A 378 6.76 -1.28 9.12
CA VAL A 378 5.97 -0.92 7.94
C VAL A 378 5.75 0.58 7.88
N ARG A 379 5.62 1.12 6.67
CA ARG A 379 5.10 2.47 6.45
C ARG A 379 3.62 2.40 6.10
N LEU A 380 2.83 3.26 6.74
CA LEU A 380 1.39 3.37 6.52
C LEU A 380 1.13 4.34 5.39
N GLN A 381 0.24 3.96 4.49
CA GLN A 381 -0.20 4.82 3.40
C GLN A 381 -1.16 5.89 3.90
N SER A 382 -0.86 7.15 3.54
CA SER A 382 -1.71 8.34 3.69
C SER A 382 -2.02 8.96 2.31
N PRO A 383 -2.83 10.02 2.23
CA PRO A 383 -2.99 10.77 0.99
C PRO A 383 -1.70 11.39 0.45
N LYS A 384 -0.71 11.62 1.31
CA LYS A 384 0.60 12.20 0.95
C LYS A 384 1.65 11.16 0.55
N GLY A 385 1.33 9.86 0.65
CA GLY A 385 2.26 8.75 0.38
C GLY A 385 2.38 7.79 1.56
N HIS A 386 3.55 7.18 1.74
CA HIS A 386 3.83 6.27 2.86
C HIS A 386 4.65 7.00 3.94
N ASP A 387 4.06 8.00 4.56
CA ASP A 387 4.74 8.97 5.42
C ASP A 387 4.90 8.53 6.88
N GLN A 388 4.04 7.66 7.38
CA GLN A 388 4.03 7.26 8.78
C GLN A 388 4.67 5.87 8.98
N LEU A 389 5.65 5.79 9.88
CA LEU A 389 6.31 4.53 10.26
C LEU A 389 5.55 3.88 11.41
N GLY A 390 5.42 2.54 11.39
CA GLY A 390 4.74 1.78 12.43
C GLY A 390 5.24 0.34 12.53
N ILE A 391 4.82 -0.35 13.58
CA ILE A 391 5.17 -1.75 13.86
C ILE A 391 3.90 -2.59 13.83
N VAL A 392 3.93 -3.67 13.08
CA VAL A 392 2.84 -4.65 13.03
C VAL A 392 2.70 -5.34 14.38
N GLN A 393 1.52 -5.24 15.02
CA GLN A 393 1.25 -5.89 16.29
C GLN A 393 0.66 -7.30 16.08
N LYS A 394 -0.40 -7.39 15.30
CA LYS A 394 -1.09 -8.65 15.03
C LYS A 394 -1.97 -8.60 13.79
N HIS A 395 -2.36 -9.78 13.31
CA HIS A 395 -3.45 -9.88 12.33
C HIS A 395 -4.78 -9.44 12.93
N SER A 396 -5.57 -8.74 12.14
CA SER A 396 -6.96 -8.45 12.49
C SER A 396 -7.86 -9.65 12.12
N ARG A 397 -9.06 -9.73 12.73
CA ARG A 397 -10.10 -10.69 12.33
C ARG A 397 -10.57 -10.48 10.88
N ASN A 398 -10.46 -9.28 10.36
CA ASN A 398 -10.82 -8.96 8.98
C ASN A 398 -9.73 -9.46 8.03
N PRO A 399 -10.09 -10.11 6.90
CA PRO A 399 -9.13 -10.61 5.93
C PRO A 399 -8.14 -9.54 5.46
N ARG A 400 -6.86 -9.90 5.36
CA ARG A 400 -5.78 -9.02 4.90
C ARG A 400 -5.65 -7.70 5.69
N SER A 401 -6.12 -7.67 6.91
CA SER A 401 -6.02 -6.48 7.77
C SER A 401 -5.09 -6.76 8.94
N TYR A 402 -4.35 -5.74 9.32
CA TYR A 402 -3.37 -5.79 10.40
C TYR A 402 -3.63 -4.66 11.39
N ILE A 403 -3.32 -4.92 12.64
CA ILE A 403 -3.22 -3.89 13.67
C ILE A 403 -1.76 -3.45 13.72
N VAL A 404 -1.55 -2.16 13.52
CA VAL A 404 -0.22 -1.53 13.47
C VAL A 404 -0.16 -0.43 14.51
N ASN A 405 0.89 -0.42 15.30
CA ASN A 405 1.18 0.67 16.22
C ASN A 405 2.06 1.69 15.49
N ALA A 406 1.59 2.92 15.38
CA ALA A 406 2.37 4.02 14.85
C ALA A 406 2.25 5.22 15.81
N GLN A 407 3.37 5.67 16.34
CA GLN A 407 3.46 6.78 17.32
C GLN A 407 2.54 6.58 18.53
N GLY A 408 2.48 5.35 19.08
CA GLY A 408 1.62 5.02 20.23
C GLY A 408 0.14 4.75 19.90
N THR A 409 -0.29 5.07 18.68
CA THR A 409 -1.69 4.88 18.25
C THR A 409 -1.84 3.58 17.45
N LEU A 410 -2.89 2.81 17.77
CA LEU A 410 -3.22 1.56 17.07
C LEU A 410 -4.10 1.82 15.86
N TYR A 411 -3.61 1.49 14.70
CA TYR A 411 -4.34 1.59 13.44
C TYR A 411 -4.68 0.21 12.88
N ARG A 412 -5.94 0.02 12.46
CA ARG A 412 -6.31 -1.10 11.60
C ARG A 412 -6.12 -0.70 10.14
N ARG A 413 -5.27 -1.40 9.40
CA ARG A 413 -4.98 -1.12 7.99
C ARG A 413 -5.00 -2.40 7.16
N ASN A 414 -5.45 -2.28 5.90
CA ASN A 414 -5.36 -3.35 4.92
C ASN A 414 -3.90 -3.57 4.50
N ARG A 415 -3.54 -4.81 4.15
CA ARG A 415 -2.19 -5.20 3.69
C ARG A 415 -1.64 -4.27 2.59
N ARG A 416 -2.49 -3.88 1.67
CA ARG A 416 -2.13 -3.01 0.55
C ARG A 416 -1.63 -1.62 0.98
N HIS A 417 -2.07 -1.14 2.12
CA HIS A 417 -1.70 0.17 2.66
C HIS A 417 -0.50 0.11 3.62
N LEU A 418 0.14 -1.05 3.71
CA LEU A 418 1.27 -1.28 4.60
C LEU A 418 2.49 -1.68 3.78
N LEU A 419 3.44 -0.77 3.61
CA LEU A 419 4.69 -1.02 2.90
C LEU A 419 5.74 -1.55 3.89
N PRO A 420 6.18 -2.82 3.81
CA PRO A 420 7.29 -3.29 4.63
C PRO A 420 8.59 -2.62 4.21
N VAL A 421 9.35 -2.15 5.19
CA VAL A 421 10.60 -1.43 4.99
C VAL A 421 11.67 -1.97 5.92
N PRO A 422 12.96 -1.98 5.52
CA PRO A 422 14.09 -2.37 6.36
C PRO A 422 14.58 -1.23 7.26
N GLU A 423 13.74 -0.24 7.52
CA GLU A 423 14.06 0.88 8.38
C GLU A 423 14.05 0.44 9.86
N PRO A 424 14.85 1.09 10.72
CA PRO A 424 14.78 0.83 12.16
C PRO A 424 13.37 1.17 12.69
N PRO A 425 12.90 0.47 13.72
CA PRO A 425 11.62 0.77 14.33
C PRO A 425 11.60 2.24 14.80
N PRO A 426 10.43 2.91 14.74
CA PRO A 426 10.31 4.25 15.25
C PRO A 426 10.74 4.24 16.73
N GLN A 427 11.71 5.08 17.08
CA GLN A 427 12.07 5.26 18.47
C GLN A 427 10.80 5.73 19.19
N GLN A 428 10.37 4.97 20.16
CA GLN A 428 9.42 5.49 21.13
C GLN A 428 10.10 6.72 21.74
N GLN A 429 9.64 7.90 21.36
CA GLN A 429 9.92 9.04 22.17
C GLN A 429 9.28 8.72 23.53
N HIS A 430 10.08 8.19 24.44
CA HIS A 430 9.78 8.36 25.84
C HIS A 430 9.63 9.89 25.96
N SER A 431 8.43 10.35 26.20
CA SER A 431 8.24 11.69 26.74
C SER A 431 9.28 11.75 27.87
N PRO A 432 10.16 12.75 27.88
CA PRO A 432 11.02 12.90 29.02
C PRO A 432 10.08 12.84 30.21
N ASP A 433 10.33 11.87 31.10
CA ASP A 433 9.64 11.81 32.36
C ASP A 433 9.67 13.24 32.86
N PHE A 434 8.52 13.88 32.86
CA PHE A 434 8.34 15.12 33.59
C PHE A 434 8.67 14.72 35.02
N TYR A 435 9.92 14.95 35.40
CA TYR A 435 10.33 14.88 36.80
C TYR A 435 9.49 15.94 37.48
N LEU A 436 8.29 15.56 37.88
CA LEU A 436 7.53 16.30 38.85
C LEU A 436 8.39 16.21 40.11
N PRO A 437 8.96 17.34 40.59
CA PRO A 437 9.60 17.33 41.89
C PRO A 437 8.59 16.76 42.88
N PRO A 438 9.03 16.01 43.92
CA PRO A 438 8.13 15.47 44.91
C PRO A 438 7.22 16.60 45.38
N GLN A 439 5.95 16.49 45.04
CA GLN A 439 4.95 17.41 45.56
C GLN A 439 4.86 17.12 47.05
N ASP A 440 5.15 18.12 47.85
CA ASP A 440 4.78 18.10 49.26
C ASP A 440 3.33 17.60 49.37
N PRO A 441 3.03 16.74 50.33
CA PRO A 441 1.68 16.20 50.46
C PRO A 441 0.71 17.37 50.56
N LEU A 442 -0.16 17.48 49.52
CA LEU A 442 -1.25 18.45 49.55
C LEU A 442 -1.97 18.33 50.87
N PRO A 443 -2.27 19.44 51.56
CA PRO A 443 -3.08 19.40 52.74
C PRO A 443 -4.41 18.69 52.38
N GLN A 444 -4.75 17.67 53.14
CA GLN A 444 -5.99 16.92 52.94
C GLN A 444 -7.15 17.93 52.93
N PRO A 445 -8.05 17.90 51.94
CA PRO A 445 -9.19 18.77 51.95
C PRO A 445 -9.97 18.51 53.26
N ALA A 446 -10.17 19.54 54.03
CA ALA A 446 -11.01 19.48 55.22
C ALA A 446 -12.37 18.87 54.83
N ILE A 447 -12.73 17.80 55.51
CA ILE A 447 -14.05 17.14 55.32
C ILE A 447 -15.09 18.23 55.53
N PRO A 448 -15.93 18.55 54.56
CA PRO A 448 -16.99 19.54 54.79
C PRO A 448 -17.89 18.99 55.91
N HIS A 449 -17.94 19.69 57.04
CA HIS A 449 -18.94 19.39 58.04
C HIS A 449 -20.34 19.45 57.37
N ALA A 450 -21.06 18.38 57.44
CA ALA A 450 -22.43 18.34 56.94
C ALA A 450 -23.22 19.48 57.65
N PRO A 451 -24.01 20.24 56.88
CA PRO A 451 -24.85 21.28 57.49
C PRO A 451 -25.78 20.61 58.51
N PRO A 452 -26.07 21.27 59.63
CA PRO A 452 -26.93 20.71 60.66
C PRO A 452 -28.29 20.35 60.04
N PRO A 453 -28.92 19.22 60.45
CA PRO A 453 -30.17 18.76 59.87
C PRO A 453 -31.25 19.83 60.07
N GLN A 454 -31.87 20.22 58.96
CA GLN A 454 -32.99 21.17 59.02
C GLN A 454 -34.17 20.55 59.82
N PRO A 455 -34.83 21.32 60.66
CA PRO A 455 -35.93 20.81 61.47
C PRO A 455 -37.09 20.34 60.56
N VAL A 456 -37.53 19.10 60.74
CA VAL A 456 -38.67 18.56 60.04
C VAL A 456 -39.96 19.21 60.60
N LEU A 457 -40.60 19.97 59.72
CA LEU A 457 -41.87 20.60 60.05
C LEU A 457 -43.05 19.60 59.83
N THR A 458 -43.93 19.53 60.80
CA THR A 458 -45.17 18.78 60.61
C THR A 458 -46.11 19.53 59.66
N ARG A 459 -47.12 18.87 59.13
CA ARG A 459 -48.12 19.42 58.16
C ARG A 459 -48.92 20.65 58.74
N SER A 460 -48.75 20.94 60.04
CA SER A 460 -49.32 22.10 60.75
C SER A 460 -48.28 23.18 61.11
N GLY A 461 -47.04 23.09 60.51
CA GLY A 461 -46.02 24.13 60.70
C GLY A 461 -45.25 24.10 62.03
N ARG A 462 -45.40 23.02 62.83
CA ARG A 462 -44.65 22.91 64.12
C ARG A 462 -43.42 22.05 63.96
N ILE A 463 -42.32 22.40 64.65
CA ILE A 463 -41.04 21.66 64.67
C ILE A 463 -41.26 20.30 65.35
N SER A 464 -40.98 19.18 64.63
CA SER A 464 -41.10 17.82 65.21
C SER A 464 -39.85 17.58 66.11
N LYS A 465 -40.06 17.25 67.36
CA LYS A 465 -39.01 16.81 68.28
C LYS A 465 -38.92 15.27 68.23
N PRO A 466 -37.73 14.67 68.12
CA PRO A 466 -37.58 13.19 68.15
C PRO A 466 -38.06 12.65 69.56
N ASN A 467 -38.68 11.50 69.53
CA ASN A 467 -39.12 10.81 70.73
C ASN A 467 -37.89 10.19 71.44
N PRO A 468 -37.61 10.53 72.71
CA PRO A 468 -36.38 10.08 73.42
C PRO A 468 -36.36 8.56 73.75
N LYS A 469 -37.31 7.76 73.31
CA LYS A 469 -37.37 6.29 73.50
C LYS A 469 -36.71 5.52 72.34
N PHE A 470 -36.20 6.17 71.27
CA PHE A 470 -35.61 5.53 70.12
C PHE A 470 -34.31 6.26 69.66
N THR A 471 -33.49 6.69 70.56
CA THR A 471 -32.09 7.07 70.35
C THR A 471 -31.17 5.99 70.88
#